data_26ea438e0c912471577374271a5322a4
#
_entry.id   26ea438e0c912471577374271a5322a4
#
_cell.length_a   1.000
_cell.length_b   1.000
_cell.length_c   1.000
_cell.angle_alpha   90.00
_cell.angle_beta   90.00
_cell.angle_gamma   90.00
#
_symmetry.space_group_name_H-M   'P 1'
#
loop_
_entity.id
_entity.type
_entity.pdbx_description
1 polymer ?
#
loop_
_entity_poly.entity_id
_entity_poly.type
_entity_poly.pdbx_seq_one_letter_code
_entity_poly.pdbx_strand_id
1 'polypeptide(L)'
;MSIDLKALNLQRTALILCDLQNDFLHPEGAYGRSGVTSPEISLVPGRMVSVCDAMRNAGCPIVSTHFTLVSGRNGEPLISDHLRVVRPFLKKGDFQSGGWGHDLFDPLKP
;
A
#
# COMPACT_ATOMS: atom_id res chain seq x y z
N MET A 1 -5.89 22.71 10.77
CA MET A 1 -5.22 22.28 12.02
C MET A 1 -3.74 22.06 11.72
N SER A 2 -2.87 22.70 12.47
CA SER A 2 -1.44 22.47 12.35
C SER A 2 -0.98 21.49 13.43
N ILE A 3 -0.05 20.60 13.07
CA ILE A 3 0.54 19.64 14.00
C ILE A 3 1.98 20.11 14.28
N ASP A 4 2.30 20.26 15.55
CA ASP A 4 3.69 20.53 15.94
C ASP A 4 4.46 19.21 16.00
N LEU A 5 5.24 18.95 14.97
CA LEU A 5 6.03 17.73 14.87
C LEU A 5 7.08 17.61 15.98
N LYS A 6 7.50 18.74 16.56
CA LYS A 6 8.44 18.74 17.69
C LYS A 6 7.82 18.19 18.97
N ALA A 7 6.47 18.17 19.03
CA ALA A 7 5.75 17.59 20.16
C ALA A 7 5.64 16.06 20.11
N LEU A 8 6.03 15.43 19.00
CA LEU A 8 6.00 13.97 18.89
C LEU A 8 7.07 13.35 19.79
N ASN A 9 6.62 12.42 20.63
CA ASN A 9 7.54 11.59 21.39
C ASN A 9 7.93 10.37 20.54
N LEU A 10 9.11 10.41 19.94
CA LEU A 10 9.58 9.37 19.02
C LEU A 10 9.73 8.00 19.68
N GLN A 11 9.92 7.95 21.00
CA GLN A 11 9.98 6.68 21.73
C GLN A 11 8.60 6.00 21.85
N ARG A 12 7.54 6.74 21.56
CA ARG A 12 6.16 6.26 21.62
C ARG A 12 5.43 6.42 20.28
N THR A 13 6.19 6.46 19.20
CA THR A 13 5.65 6.71 17.86
C THR A 13 6.00 5.56 16.93
N ALA A 14 5.04 5.16 16.12
CA ALA A 14 5.24 4.21 15.01
C ALA A 14 4.69 4.83 13.72
N LEU A 15 5.31 4.47 12.60
CA LEU A 15 4.79 4.84 11.28
C LEU A 15 3.98 3.68 10.73
N ILE A 16 2.76 3.95 10.27
CA ILE A 16 1.93 2.96 9.59
C ILE A 16 1.86 3.33 8.11
N LEU A 17 2.32 2.41 7.27
CA LEU A 17 2.19 2.49 5.81
C LEU A 17 0.91 1.75 5.42
N CYS A 18 -0.15 2.51 5.15
CA CYS A 18 -1.47 1.93 4.90
C CYS A 18 -1.61 1.54 3.43
N ASP A 19 -1.53 0.24 3.14
CA ASP A 19 -1.82 -0.35 1.83
C ASP A 19 -0.95 0.20 0.69
N LEU A 20 0.32 0.52 0.96
CA LEU A 20 1.25 1.02 -0.06
C LEU A 20 1.88 -0.14 -0.86
N GLN A 21 1.02 -0.88 -1.54
CA GLN A 21 1.32 -2.12 -2.24
C GLN A 21 1.56 -1.90 -3.73
N ASN A 22 2.28 -2.84 -4.37
CA ASN A 22 2.54 -2.79 -5.80
C ASN A 22 1.25 -2.74 -6.63
N ASP A 23 0.22 -3.50 -6.26
CA ASP A 23 -1.05 -3.50 -7.01
C ASP A 23 -1.80 -2.17 -6.95
N PHE A 24 -1.52 -1.32 -5.96
CA PHE A 24 -2.05 0.05 -5.94
C PHE A 24 -1.16 1.05 -6.65
N LEU A 25 0.16 0.93 -6.53
CA LEU A 25 1.10 2.02 -6.83
C LEU A 25 1.97 1.78 -8.07
N HIS A 26 2.29 0.53 -8.37
CA HIS A 26 3.19 0.23 -9.47
C HIS A 26 2.44 0.29 -10.81
N PRO A 27 3.06 0.85 -11.88
CA PRO A 27 2.40 0.91 -13.20
C PRO A 27 1.93 -0.44 -13.73
N GLU A 28 2.61 -1.53 -13.37
CA GLU A 28 2.27 -2.89 -13.76
C GLU A 28 1.36 -3.60 -12.76
N GLY A 29 1.04 -2.95 -11.64
CA GLY A 29 0.09 -3.48 -10.66
C GLY A 29 -1.35 -3.39 -11.15
N ALA A 30 -2.28 -3.91 -10.35
CA ALA A 30 -3.69 -3.99 -10.73
C ALA A 30 -4.28 -2.64 -11.12
N TYR A 31 -4.06 -1.62 -10.30
CA TYR A 31 -4.57 -0.27 -10.55
C TYR A 31 -3.81 0.41 -11.70
N GLY A 32 -2.49 0.24 -11.76
CA GLY A 32 -1.66 0.84 -12.80
C GLY A 32 -2.03 0.35 -14.19
N ARG A 33 -2.15 -0.96 -14.38
CA ARG A 33 -2.49 -1.52 -15.71
C ARG A 33 -3.92 -1.22 -16.13
N SER A 34 -4.81 -0.91 -15.19
CA SER A 34 -6.21 -0.54 -15.49
C SER A 34 -6.38 0.94 -15.78
N GLY A 35 -5.36 1.76 -15.52
CA GLY A 35 -5.44 3.22 -15.67
C GLY A 35 -6.15 3.93 -14.53
N VAL A 36 -6.51 3.24 -13.46
CA VAL A 36 -7.17 3.84 -12.27
C VAL A 36 -6.10 4.37 -11.33
N THR A 37 -5.49 5.48 -11.71
CA THR A 37 -4.43 6.15 -10.94
C THR A 37 -4.61 7.67 -11.05
N SER A 38 -3.84 8.40 -10.24
CA SER A 38 -3.76 9.86 -10.35
C SER A 38 -2.32 10.30 -10.21
N PRO A 39 -1.96 11.50 -10.75
CA PRO A 39 -0.61 12.04 -10.58
C PRO A 39 -0.24 12.21 -9.11
N GLU A 40 -1.18 12.61 -8.29
CA GLU A 40 -0.97 12.83 -6.85
C GLU A 40 -0.60 11.54 -6.13
N ILE A 41 -1.32 10.46 -6.42
CA ILE A 41 -1.03 9.14 -5.83
C ILE A 41 0.34 8.65 -6.27
N SER A 42 0.72 8.90 -7.52
CA SER A 42 2.03 8.50 -8.04
C SER A 42 3.20 9.19 -7.34
N LEU A 43 2.97 10.33 -6.70
CA LEU A 43 4.00 11.06 -5.94
C LEU A 43 4.17 10.51 -4.51
N VAL A 44 3.22 9.76 -3.98
CA VAL A 44 3.24 9.31 -2.59
C VAL A 44 4.46 8.45 -2.26
N PRO A 45 4.84 7.44 -3.05
CA PRO A 45 5.99 6.61 -2.70
C PRO A 45 7.29 7.40 -2.54
N GLY A 46 7.57 8.33 -3.46
CA GLY A 46 8.77 9.14 -3.40
C GLY A 46 8.84 10.03 -2.16
N ARG A 47 7.70 10.58 -1.75
CA ARG A 47 7.59 11.37 -0.52
C ARG A 47 7.76 10.51 0.73
N MET A 48 7.26 9.27 0.69
CA MET A 48 7.31 8.38 1.84
C MET A 48 8.71 7.82 2.10
N VAL A 49 9.57 7.73 1.10
CA VAL A 49 10.94 7.21 1.29
C VAL A 49 11.67 8.01 2.36
N SER A 50 11.66 9.35 2.26
CA SER A 50 12.35 10.20 3.26
C SER A 50 11.72 10.11 4.64
N VAL A 51 10.41 9.96 4.72
CA VAL A 51 9.70 9.75 5.99
C VAL A 51 10.11 8.42 6.62
N CYS A 52 10.15 7.36 5.83
CA CYS A 52 10.59 6.04 6.30
C CYS A 52 12.04 6.07 6.81
N ASP A 53 12.93 6.73 6.08
CA ASP A 53 14.34 6.86 6.48
C ASP A 53 14.48 7.62 7.80
N ALA A 54 13.75 8.72 7.94
CA ALA A 54 13.77 9.51 9.17
C ALA A 54 13.26 8.69 10.37
N MET A 55 12.21 7.93 10.18
CA MET A 55 11.63 7.09 11.23
C MET A 55 12.58 5.95 11.62
N ARG A 56 13.20 5.29 10.65
CA ARG A 56 14.19 4.25 10.91
C ARG A 56 15.39 4.81 11.67
N ASN A 57 15.90 5.97 11.25
CA ASN A 57 17.02 6.61 11.92
C ASN A 57 16.69 7.01 13.36
N ALA A 58 15.44 7.32 13.65
CA ALA A 58 14.97 7.62 15.00
C ALA A 58 14.67 6.36 15.82
N GLY A 59 14.79 5.16 15.25
CA GLY A 59 14.49 3.91 15.93
C GLY A 59 13.00 3.62 16.08
N CYS A 60 12.15 4.30 15.32
CA CYS A 60 10.71 4.09 15.36
C CYS A 60 10.29 2.86 14.54
N PRO A 61 9.36 2.04 15.05
CA PRO A 61 8.82 0.93 14.27
C PRO A 61 8.07 1.43 13.03
N ILE A 62 8.19 0.69 11.94
CA ILE A 62 7.39 0.91 10.73
C ILE A 62 6.55 -0.34 10.51
N VAL A 63 5.24 -0.15 10.42
CA VAL A 63 4.25 -1.21 10.22
C VAL A 63 3.55 -0.96 8.90
N SER A 64 3.39 -2.00 8.07
CA SER A 64 2.60 -1.89 6.85
C SER A 64 1.33 -2.72 6.96
N THR A 65 0.24 -2.18 6.46
CA THR A 65 -0.99 -2.93 6.24
C THR A 65 -1.07 -3.34 4.77
N HIS A 66 -1.77 -4.43 4.50
CA HIS A 66 -1.93 -4.95 3.15
C HIS A 66 -3.39 -5.29 2.89
N PHE A 67 -3.97 -4.64 1.89
CA PHE A 67 -5.25 -5.05 1.37
C PHE A 67 -5.10 -6.41 0.69
N THR A 68 -6.00 -7.34 0.97
CA THR A 68 -5.89 -8.71 0.48
C THR A 68 -7.20 -9.18 -0.14
N LEU A 69 -7.11 -9.72 -1.34
CA LEU A 69 -8.21 -10.48 -1.94
C LEU A 69 -7.96 -11.96 -1.67
N VAL A 70 -8.73 -12.51 -0.73
CA VAL A 70 -8.62 -13.91 -0.33
C VAL A 70 -9.11 -14.80 -1.47
N SER A 71 -8.37 -15.87 -1.76
CA SER A 71 -8.74 -16.82 -2.79
C SER A 71 -9.78 -17.81 -2.27
N GLY A 72 -10.80 -18.09 -3.08
CA GLY A 72 -11.74 -19.17 -2.88
C GLY A 72 -11.17 -20.53 -3.27
N ARG A 73 -12.03 -21.57 -3.26
CA ARG A 73 -11.62 -22.97 -3.52
C ARG A 73 -10.95 -23.20 -4.86
N ASN A 74 -11.35 -22.46 -5.89
CA ASN A 74 -10.84 -22.60 -7.26
C ASN A 74 -9.71 -21.59 -7.56
N GLY A 75 -9.19 -20.92 -6.54
CA GLY A 75 -8.17 -19.87 -6.70
C GLY A 75 -8.71 -18.53 -7.16
N GLU A 76 -10.00 -18.41 -7.41
CA GLU A 76 -10.61 -17.12 -7.75
C GLU A 76 -10.74 -16.22 -6.53
N PRO A 77 -10.51 -14.93 -6.66
CA PRO A 77 -10.62 -14.03 -5.51
C PRO A 77 -12.07 -13.88 -5.07
N LEU A 78 -12.26 -13.79 -3.75
CA LEU A 78 -13.55 -13.48 -3.16
C LEU A 78 -13.76 -11.97 -3.20
N ILE A 79 -14.53 -11.50 -4.16
CA ILE A 79 -14.78 -10.07 -4.38
C ILE A 79 -16.26 -9.80 -4.13
N SER A 80 -16.56 -8.80 -3.30
CA SER A 80 -17.94 -8.39 -3.04
C SER A 80 -18.60 -7.83 -4.30
N ASP A 81 -19.92 -7.90 -4.36
CA ASP A 81 -20.66 -7.34 -5.50
C ASP A 81 -20.40 -5.84 -5.68
N HIS A 82 -20.32 -5.11 -4.57
CA HIS A 82 -19.99 -3.69 -4.61
C HIS A 82 -18.62 -3.44 -5.21
N LEU A 83 -17.61 -4.18 -4.77
CA LEU A 83 -16.24 -4.01 -5.28
C LEU A 83 -16.15 -4.37 -6.77
N ARG A 84 -16.89 -5.37 -7.23
CA ARG A 84 -16.96 -5.70 -8.66
C ARG A 84 -17.52 -4.56 -9.51
N VAL A 85 -18.45 -3.80 -8.96
CA VAL A 85 -19.05 -2.64 -9.65
C VAL A 85 -18.02 -1.50 -9.76
N VAL A 86 -17.36 -1.17 -8.65
CA VAL A 86 -16.46 0.00 -8.61
C VAL A 86 -15.04 -0.31 -9.11
N ARG A 87 -14.63 -1.58 -9.12
CA ARG A 87 -13.29 -2.01 -9.57
C ARG A 87 -13.40 -3.28 -10.42
N PRO A 88 -14.06 -3.19 -11.59
CA PRO A 88 -14.33 -4.38 -12.41
C PRO A 88 -13.07 -5.03 -12.99
N PHE A 89 -11.93 -4.35 -12.98
CA PHE A 89 -10.66 -4.87 -13.49
C PHE A 89 -9.99 -5.89 -12.58
N LEU A 90 -10.41 -5.98 -11.31
CA LEU A 90 -9.79 -6.91 -10.37
C LEU A 90 -10.01 -8.35 -10.82
N LYS A 91 -8.94 -9.13 -10.80
CA LYS A 91 -8.93 -10.51 -11.30
C LYS A 91 -8.06 -11.40 -10.44
N LYS A 92 -8.07 -12.69 -10.76
CA LYS A 92 -7.25 -13.71 -10.11
C LYS A 92 -5.78 -13.28 -10.08
N GLY A 93 -5.16 -13.39 -8.92
CA GLY A 93 -3.77 -13.00 -8.67
C GLY A 93 -3.63 -11.60 -8.11
N ASP A 94 -4.61 -10.70 -8.34
CA ASP A 94 -4.54 -9.34 -7.80
C ASP A 94 -4.66 -9.36 -6.28
N PHE A 95 -3.81 -8.61 -5.61
CA PHE A 95 -3.78 -8.50 -4.15
C PHE A 95 -3.75 -9.86 -3.44
N GLN A 96 -3.20 -10.87 -4.09
CA GLN A 96 -3.12 -12.21 -3.53
C GLN A 96 -1.94 -12.32 -2.57
N SER A 97 -2.21 -12.78 -1.35
CA SER A 97 -1.19 -12.97 -0.32
C SER A 97 -0.03 -13.83 -0.86
N GLY A 98 1.20 -13.36 -0.64
CA GLY A 98 2.41 -13.99 -1.16
C GLY A 98 2.77 -13.62 -2.59
N GLY A 99 1.91 -12.91 -3.31
CA GLY A 99 2.19 -12.43 -4.66
C GLY A 99 2.90 -11.07 -4.68
N TRP A 100 3.53 -10.76 -5.79
CA TRP A 100 4.24 -9.49 -5.97
C TRP A 100 3.30 -8.27 -5.82
N GLY A 101 2.10 -8.33 -6.37
CA GLY A 101 1.15 -7.23 -6.31
C GLY A 101 0.70 -6.89 -4.89
N HIS A 102 0.60 -7.90 -4.05
CA HIS A 102 0.24 -7.77 -2.63
C HIS A 102 1.36 -7.15 -1.80
N ASP A 103 2.59 -7.26 -2.25
CA ASP A 103 3.77 -6.85 -1.50
C ASP A 103 3.90 -5.33 -1.43
N LEU A 104 4.62 -4.86 -0.42
CA LEU A 104 4.94 -3.44 -0.26
C LEU A 104 5.69 -2.94 -1.49
N PHE A 105 5.38 -1.72 -1.93
CA PHE A 105 6.08 -1.07 -3.04
C PHE A 105 7.59 -1.03 -2.76
N ASP A 106 8.39 -1.55 -3.70
CA ASP A 106 9.82 -1.83 -3.47
C ASP A 106 10.63 -0.69 -2.86
N PRO A 107 10.52 0.57 -3.32
CA PRO A 107 11.27 1.68 -2.72
C PRO A 107 10.98 1.93 -1.23
N LEU A 108 9.89 1.38 -0.70
CA LEU A 108 9.49 1.55 0.70
C LEU A 108 9.96 0.39 1.59
N LYS A 109 10.49 -0.67 0.99
CA LYS A 109 11.02 -1.82 1.76
C LYS A 109 12.26 -1.42 2.55
N PRO A 110 12.46 -2.07 3.73
CA PRO A 110 13.66 -1.86 4.53
C PRO A 110 14.93 -2.31 3.81
#